data_59b2154e74dcb2312cfacf1eb0a5a1ec
#
_entry.id   59b2154e74dcb2312cfacf1eb0a5a1ec
#
_cell.length_a   1.000
_cell.length_b   1.000
_cell.length_c   1.000
_cell.angle_alpha   90.00
_cell.angle_beta   90.00
_cell.angle_gamma   90.00
#
_symmetry.space_group_name_H-M   'P 1'
#
loop_
_entity.id
_entity.type
_entity.pdbx_description
1 polymer ?
#
loop_
_entity_poly.entity_id
_entity_poly.type
_entity_poly.pdbx_seq_one_letter_code
_entity_poly.pdbx_strand_id
1 'polypeptide(L)'
;AILPAMLKAQSGSIVNVSSVAAIRYTGIPYVSYAASKAAVLQFTQSIALQYAAKGIRCNALLPGLIDTPMVHAHLTEHYGSAGEMLDRRNSASPTGRMGDAWDVAYAALYLASNESKYVNGTYLVVDGGLTAGIGQHT
;
A
#
# COMPACT_ATOMS: atom_id res chain seq x y z
N ALA A 1 -0.01 21.31 1.61
CA ALA A 1 -0.91 22.32 1.03
C ALA A 1 -2.38 22.09 1.40
N ILE A 2 -2.88 20.85 1.52
CA ILE A 2 -4.31 20.56 1.77
C ILE A 2 -4.72 20.67 3.25
N LEU A 3 -3.83 20.43 4.18
CA LEU A 3 -4.12 20.36 5.61
C LEU A 3 -4.78 21.64 6.19
N PRO A 4 -4.40 22.89 5.82
CA PRO A 4 -5.09 24.08 6.27
C PRO A 4 -6.58 24.12 5.90
N ALA A 5 -6.95 23.64 4.72
CA ALA A 5 -8.34 23.56 4.29
C ALA A 5 -9.12 22.53 5.10
N MET A 6 -8.54 21.36 5.36
CA MET A 6 -9.13 20.32 6.21
C MET A 6 -9.32 20.80 7.66
N LEU A 7 -8.34 21.51 8.21
CA LEU A 7 -8.44 22.11 9.54
C LEU A 7 -9.59 23.14 9.64
N LYS A 8 -9.73 24.00 8.62
CA LYS A 8 -10.84 24.96 8.55
C LYS A 8 -12.19 24.26 8.45
N ALA A 9 -12.26 23.18 7.69
CA ALA A 9 -13.48 22.38 7.53
C ALA A 9 -13.76 21.45 8.73
N GLN A 10 -12.78 21.26 9.63
CA GLN A 10 -12.82 20.25 10.70
C GLN A 10 -13.19 18.86 10.17
N SER A 11 -12.73 18.53 8.99
CA SER A 11 -13.03 17.28 8.29
C SER A 11 -11.97 17.00 7.24
N GLY A 12 -11.55 15.76 7.14
CA GLY A 12 -10.61 15.32 6.10
C GLY A 12 -10.25 13.85 6.21
N SER A 13 -9.93 13.26 5.05
CA SER A 13 -9.35 11.94 4.97
C SER A 13 -8.12 11.98 4.07
N ILE A 14 -6.99 11.55 4.61
CA ILE A 14 -5.72 11.42 3.90
C ILE A 14 -5.44 9.93 3.74
N VAL A 15 -5.20 9.49 2.51
CA VAL A 15 -4.82 8.12 2.19
C VAL A 15 -3.45 8.14 1.53
N ASN A 16 -2.45 7.66 2.25
CA ASN A 16 -1.09 7.54 1.74
C ASN A 16 -0.88 6.16 1.11
N VAL A 17 -0.13 6.09 0.01
CA VAL A 17 0.22 4.82 -0.61
C VAL A 17 1.66 4.45 -0.26
N SER A 18 1.80 3.44 0.61
CA SER A 18 3.07 2.82 0.96
C SER A 18 3.31 1.56 0.12
N SER A 19 3.78 0.49 0.71
CA SER A 19 4.01 -0.82 0.09
C SER A 19 4.17 -1.88 1.17
N VAL A 20 3.92 -3.15 0.85
CA VAL A 20 4.30 -4.28 1.72
C VAL A 20 5.81 -4.34 1.99
N ALA A 21 6.63 -3.76 1.11
CA ALA A 21 8.07 -3.62 1.30
C ALA A 21 8.44 -2.73 2.51
N ALA A 22 7.50 -1.94 3.04
CA ALA A 22 7.68 -1.16 4.25
C ALA A 22 7.73 -2.01 5.53
N ILE A 23 7.13 -3.20 5.50
CA ILE A 23 6.95 -4.08 6.66
C ILE A 23 7.56 -5.47 6.49
N ARG A 24 7.96 -5.84 5.28
CA ARG A 24 8.52 -7.15 4.96
C ARG A 24 9.56 -7.06 3.84
N TYR A 25 10.62 -7.84 3.95
CA TYR A 25 11.53 -8.06 2.83
C TYR A 25 10.84 -8.90 1.75
N THR A 26 10.81 -8.37 0.54
CA THR A 26 10.07 -8.96 -0.60
C THR A 26 10.95 -9.79 -1.55
N GLY A 27 12.18 -10.10 -1.14
CA GLY A 27 13.13 -10.85 -1.97
C GLY A 27 13.93 -10.00 -2.97
N ILE A 28 13.62 -8.71 -3.10
CA ILE A 28 14.31 -7.77 -3.99
C ILE A 28 15.04 -6.73 -3.16
N PRO A 29 16.32 -6.42 -3.45
CA PRO A 29 17.17 -5.56 -2.61
C PRO A 29 16.88 -4.06 -2.82
N TYR A 30 15.67 -3.62 -2.61
CA TYR A 30 15.25 -2.21 -2.72
C TYR A 30 15.38 -1.47 -1.39
N VAL A 31 16.61 -1.31 -0.87
CA VAL A 31 16.85 -0.73 0.46
C VAL A 31 16.26 0.68 0.60
N SER A 32 16.56 1.58 -0.33
CA SER A 32 16.06 2.96 -0.30
C SER A 32 14.54 3.04 -0.48
N TYR A 33 13.99 2.21 -1.36
CA TYR A 33 12.54 2.12 -1.55
C TYR A 33 11.84 1.63 -0.27
N ALA A 34 12.29 0.52 0.31
CA ALA A 34 11.74 -0.02 1.54
C ALA A 34 11.80 0.99 2.69
N ALA A 35 12.95 1.65 2.88
CA ALA A 35 13.14 2.69 3.88
C ALA A 35 12.17 3.88 3.66
N SER A 36 12.04 4.36 2.42
CA SER A 36 11.13 5.46 2.09
C SER A 36 9.67 5.08 2.35
N LYS A 37 9.27 3.85 2.03
CA LYS A 37 7.90 3.37 2.25
C LYS A 37 7.61 3.11 3.74
N ALA A 38 8.59 2.69 4.53
CA ALA A 38 8.47 2.61 5.99
C ALA A 38 8.29 4.00 6.62
N ALA A 39 9.01 5.01 6.13
CA ALA A 39 8.85 6.39 6.58
C ALA A 39 7.42 6.92 6.36
N VAL A 40 6.75 6.51 5.27
CA VAL A 40 5.35 6.88 5.00
C VAL A 40 4.41 6.34 6.09
N LEU A 41 4.68 5.18 6.67
CA LEU A 41 3.83 4.61 7.74
C LEU A 41 3.91 5.48 9.00
N GLN A 42 5.12 5.83 9.45
CA GLN A 42 5.30 6.67 10.62
C GLN A 42 4.77 8.09 10.39
N PHE A 43 4.97 8.66 9.20
CA PHE A 43 4.35 9.91 8.80
C PHE A 43 2.82 9.85 8.91
N THR A 44 2.21 8.77 8.41
CA THR A 44 0.75 8.55 8.46
C THR A 44 0.24 8.55 9.90
N GLN A 45 0.89 7.78 10.79
CA GLN A 45 0.51 7.71 12.20
C GLN A 45 0.67 9.06 12.91
N SER A 46 1.76 9.77 12.64
CA SER A 46 2.01 11.07 13.23
C SER A 46 0.92 12.09 12.87
N ILE A 47 0.54 12.15 11.58
CA ILE A 47 -0.56 13.03 11.12
C ILE A 47 -1.89 12.58 11.72
N ALA A 48 -2.19 11.28 11.73
CA ALA A 48 -3.42 10.75 12.28
C ALA A 48 -3.63 11.16 13.73
N LEU A 49 -2.62 10.98 14.58
CA LEU A 49 -2.71 11.28 16.00
C LEU A 49 -2.74 12.79 16.27
N GLN A 50 -1.94 13.57 15.55
CA GLN A 50 -1.86 15.02 15.75
C GLN A 50 -3.16 15.73 15.40
N TYR A 51 -3.91 15.23 14.43
CA TYR A 51 -5.10 15.90 13.89
C TYR A 51 -6.42 15.16 14.13
N ALA A 52 -6.41 14.04 14.85
CA ALA A 52 -7.62 13.25 15.15
C ALA A 52 -8.74 14.11 15.77
N ALA A 53 -8.42 14.91 16.79
CA ALA A 53 -9.38 15.79 17.48
C ALA A 53 -9.89 16.94 16.58
N LYS A 54 -9.33 17.11 15.39
CA LYS A 54 -9.75 18.10 14.39
C LYS A 54 -10.59 17.47 13.27
N GLY A 55 -11.07 16.24 13.46
CA GLY A 55 -11.88 15.55 12.47
C GLY A 55 -11.11 15.07 11.23
N ILE A 56 -9.77 15.01 11.29
CA ILE A 56 -8.94 14.57 10.17
C ILE A 56 -8.43 13.17 10.45
N ARG A 57 -8.64 12.28 9.49
CA ARG A 57 -8.10 10.93 9.48
C ARG A 57 -6.92 10.82 8.51
N CYS A 58 -5.95 9.99 8.85
CA CYS A 58 -4.83 9.69 7.98
C CYS A 58 -4.51 8.19 8.08
N ASN A 59 -4.59 7.49 6.96
CA ASN A 59 -4.34 6.06 6.87
C ASN A 59 -3.41 5.75 5.69
N ALA A 60 -2.80 4.58 5.69
CA ALA A 60 -1.96 4.14 4.58
C ALA A 60 -2.52 2.87 3.93
N LEU A 61 -2.24 2.71 2.64
CA LEU A 61 -2.41 1.46 1.90
C LEU A 61 -1.04 0.83 1.69
N LEU A 62 -0.98 -0.48 1.84
CA LEU A 62 0.20 -1.30 1.55
C LEU A 62 -0.12 -2.29 0.44
N PRO A 63 -0.02 -1.86 -0.83
CA PRO A 63 -0.17 -2.78 -1.96
C PRO A 63 0.94 -3.84 -1.97
N GLY A 64 0.56 -5.07 -2.34
CA GLY A 64 1.48 -6.16 -2.61
C GLY A 64 1.92 -6.21 -4.07
N LEU A 65 1.77 -7.38 -4.67
CA LEU A 65 2.07 -7.60 -6.09
C LEU A 65 0.86 -7.16 -6.93
N ILE A 66 0.96 -5.97 -7.49
CA ILE A 66 -0.10 -5.36 -8.32
C ILE A 66 0.37 -5.31 -9.77
N ASP A 67 -0.48 -5.78 -10.68
CA ASP A 67 -0.24 -5.73 -12.12
C ASP A 67 -0.57 -4.33 -12.65
N THR A 68 0.45 -3.63 -13.10
CA THR A 68 0.34 -2.24 -13.59
C THR A 68 1.35 -2.01 -14.72
N PRO A 69 1.09 -1.03 -15.61
CA PRO A 69 2.04 -0.66 -16.66
C PRO A 69 3.45 -0.36 -16.13
N MET A 70 3.56 0.22 -14.94
CA MET A 70 4.85 0.51 -14.30
C MET A 70 5.66 -0.78 -14.01
N VAL A 71 4.99 -1.85 -13.58
CA VAL A 71 5.63 -3.14 -13.32
C VAL A 71 6.22 -3.72 -14.61
N HIS A 72 5.44 -3.69 -15.70
CA HIS A 72 5.91 -4.14 -17.02
C HIS A 72 7.08 -3.30 -17.55
N ALA A 73 7.04 -1.99 -17.37
CA ALA A 73 8.08 -1.09 -17.87
C ALA A 73 9.42 -1.21 -17.12
N HIS A 74 9.40 -1.52 -15.83
CA HIS A 74 10.60 -1.40 -14.99
C HIS A 74 11.10 -2.72 -14.40
N LEU A 75 10.28 -3.75 -14.35
CA LEU A 75 10.67 -5.01 -13.70
C LEU A 75 10.92 -6.18 -14.66
N THR A 76 10.46 -6.09 -15.91
CA THR A 76 10.62 -7.18 -16.89
C THR A 76 12.07 -7.62 -17.03
N GLU A 77 13.01 -6.68 -17.08
CA GLU A 77 14.44 -6.99 -17.22
C GLU A 77 15.01 -7.80 -16.05
N HIS A 78 14.48 -7.62 -14.84
CA HIS A 78 14.92 -8.40 -13.68
C HIS A 78 14.48 -9.86 -13.71
N TYR A 79 13.50 -10.18 -14.55
CA TYR A 79 12.94 -11.54 -14.66
C TYR A 79 13.31 -12.24 -15.96
N GLY A 80 13.99 -11.56 -16.88
CA GLY A 80 14.38 -12.08 -18.19
C GLY A 80 13.34 -11.86 -19.28
N SER A 81 12.05 -12.05 -18.99
CA SER A 81 10.95 -11.77 -19.92
C SER A 81 9.68 -11.36 -19.19
N ALA A 82 8.73 -10.75 -19.91
CA ALA A 82 7.42 -10.40 -19.36
C ALA A 82 6.63 -11.63 -18.90
N GLY A 83 6.70 -12.73 -19.64
CA GLY A 83 6.05 -13.99 -19.26
C GLY A 83 6.60 -14.55 -17.95
N GLU A 84 7.92 -14.68 -17.84
CA GLU A 84 8.56 -15.14 -16.61
C GLU A 84 8.27 -14.23 -15.41
N MET A 85 8.22 -12.94 -15.62
CA MET A 85 7.83 -11.99 -14.60
C MET A 85 6.40 -12.26 -14.10
N LEU A 86 5.44 -12.39 -15.02
CA LEU A 86 4.05 -12.66 -14.68
C LEU A 86 3.91 -13.97 -13.93
N ASP A 87 4.52 -15.06 -14.43
CA ASP A 87 4.44 -16.38 -13.82
C ASP A 87 5.01 -16.40 -12.41
N ARG A 88 6.20 -15.83 -12.21
CA ARG A 88 6.84 -15.76 -10.88
C ARG A 88 6.05 -14.90 -9.90
N ARG A 89 5.51 -13.76 -10.35
CA ARG A 89 4.74 -12.88 -9.47
C ARG A 89 3.37 -13.46 -9.13
N ASN A 90 2.71 -14.11 -10.09
CA ASN A 90 1.46 -14.82 -9.85
C ASN A 90 1.66 -15.98 -8.87
N SER A 91 2.69 -16.80 -9.08
CA SER A 91 3.02 -17.91 -8.18
C SER A 91 3.42 -17.46 -6.78
N ALA A 92 4.02 -16.28 -6.64
CA ALA A 92 4.39 -15.72 -5.34
C ALA A 92 3.17 -15.22 -4.53
N SER A 93 2.06 -14.94 -5.19
CA SER A 93 0.82 -14.53 -4.52
C SER A 93 0.05 -15.76 -4.02
N PRO A 94 -0.36 -15.82 -2.75
CA PRO A 94 -1.20 -16.91 -2.24
C PRO A 94 -2.52 -17.09 -2.99
N THR A 95 -3.02 -16.04 -3.64
CA THR A 95 -4.22 -16.10 -4.49
C THR A 95 -3.97 -16.71 -5.88
N GLY A 96 -2.71 -17.03 -6.21
CA GLY A 96 -2.31 -17.53 -7.54
C GLY A 96 -2.27 -16.46 -8.63
N ARG A 97 -2.53 -15.21 -8.30
CA ARG A 97 -2.49 -14.07 -9.22
C ARG A 97 -2.07 -12.78 -8.53
N MET A 98 -1.50 -11.86 -9.26
CA MET A 98 -1.36 -10.48 -8.81
C MET A 98 -2.74 -9.83 -8.64
N GLY A 99 -2.83 -8.83 -7.77
CA GLY A 99 -3.94 -7.90 -7.78
C GLY A 99 -3.86 -6.93 -8.95
N ASP A 100 -4.92 -6.17 -9.17
CA ASP A 100 -4.94 -5.08 -10.15
C ASP A 100 -5.08 -3.70 -9.47
N ALA A 101 -5.04 -2.63 -10.27
CA ALA A 101 -5.15 -1.28 -9.74
C ALA A 101 -6.47 -1.01 -9.02
N TRP A 102 -7.56 -1.70 -9.41
CA TRP A 102 -8.87 -1.52 -8.81
C TRP A 102 -8.97 -2.15 -7.43
N ASP A 103 -8.23 -3.24 -7.15
CA ASP A 103 -8.13 -3.82 -5.81
C ASP A 103 -7.63 -2.77 -4.81
N VAL A 104 -6.64 -1.96 -5.21
CA VAL A 104 -6.10 -0.87 -4.40
C VAL A 104 -7.04 0.33 -4.37
N ALA A 105 -7.69 0.65 -5.50
CA ALA A 105 -8.60 1.79 -5.60
C ALA A 105 -9.84 1.62 -4.71
N TYR A 106 -10.43 0.42 -4.62
CA TYR A 106 -11.55 0.15 -3.72
C TYR A 106 -11.16 0.27 -2.24
N ALA A 107 -9.96 -0.16 -1.88
CA ALA A 107 -9.44 0.03 -0.54
C ALA A 107 -9.23 1.54 -0.23
N ALA A 108 -8.74 2.30 -1.20
CA ALA A 108 -8.62 3.76 -1.09
C ALA A 108 -9.98 4.43 -0.93
N LEU A 109 -10.97 4.01 -1.71
CA LEU A 109 -12.34 4.52 -1.63
C LEU A 109 -12.94 4.28 -0.24
N TYR A 110 -12.78 3.08 0.31
CA TYR A 110 -13.20 2.78 1.68
C TYR A 110 -12.55 3.74 2.69
N LEU A 111 -11.23 3.90 2.66
CA LEU A 111 -10.51 4.77 3.60
C LEU A 111 -10.83 6.26 3.39
N ALA A 112 -11.19 6.67 2.19
CA ALA A 112 -11.59 8.05 1.89
C ALA A 112 -13.03 8.35 2.33
N SER A 113 -13.90 7.36 2.38
CA SER A 113 -15.33 7.50 2.65
C SER A 113 -15.65 7.59 4.15
N ASN A 114 -16.91 7.90 4.46
CA ASN A 114 -17.44 7.90 5.82
C ASN A 114 -17.63 6.47 6.41
N GLU A 115 -17.57 5.44 5.58
CA GLU A 115 -17.61 4.05 6.04
C GLU A 115 -16.44 3.72 6.97
N SER A 116 -15.32 4.43 6.82
CA SER A 116 -14.13 4.30 7.64
C SER A 116 -13.96 5.41 8.69
N LYS A 117 -15.06 6.03 9.13
CA LYS A 117 -15.03 7.18 10.06
C LYS A 117 -14.28 6.94 11.38
N TYR A 118 -14.16 5.70 11.81
CA TYR A 118 -13.44 5.32 13.05
C TYR A 118 -12.10 4.62 12.76
N VAL A 119 -11.66 4.60 11.49
CA VAL A 119 -10.37 4.06 11.04
C VAL A 119 -9.37 5.20 10.90
N ASN A 120 -8.38 5.26 11.78
CA ASN A 120 -7.40 6.33 11.81
C ASN A 120 -6.03 5.81 12.28
N GLY A 121 -4.95 6.26 11.65
CA GLY A 121 -3.59 5.89 12.00
C GLY A 121 -3.19 4.45 11.65
N THR A 122 -4.00 3.76 10.86
CA THR A 122 -3.75 2.37 10.45
C THR A 122 -3.14 2.28 9.05
N TYR A 123 -2.70 1.08 8.72
CA TYR A 123 -2.37 0.72 7.34
C TYR A 123 -3.15 -0.54 6.95
N LEU A 124 -3.80 -0.43 5.79
CA LEU A 124 -4.56 -1.51 5.19
C LEU A 124 -3.71 -2.21 4.15
N VAL A 125 -3.42 -3.48 4.38
CA VAL A 125 -2.66 -4.33 3.45
C VAL A 125 -3.60 -4.83 2.36
N VAL A 126 -3.18 -4.69 1.09
CA VAL A 126 -3.91 -5.15 -0.11
C VAL A 126 -2.94 -5.96 -0.95
N ASP A 127 -2.77 -7.24 -0.62
CA ASP A 127 -1.66 -8.05 -1.12
C ASP A 127 -2.00 -9.52 -1.43
N GLY A 128 -3.28 -9.89 -1.41
CA GLY A 128 -3.69 -11.28 -1.66
C GLY A 128 -3.18 -12.28 -0.64
N GLY A 129 -2.82 -11.82 0.58
CA GLY A 129 -2.28 -12.67 1.65
C GLY A 129 -0.76 -12.84 1.63
N LEU A 130 -0.05 -12.13 0.75
CA LEU A 130 1.41 -12.26 0.58
C LEU A 130 2.18 -12.07 1.88
N THR A 131 1.78 -11.11 2.72
CA THR A 131 2.47 -10.82 3.99
C THR A 131 1.96 -11.68 5.16
N ALA A 132 0.81 -12.32 5.04
CA ALA A 132 0.24 -13.19 6.07
C ALA A 132 0.85 -14.61 6.05
N GLY A 133 1.40 -15.05 4.93
CA GLY A 133 2.03 -16.37 4.79
C GLY A 133 3.45 -16.42 5.35
N ILE A 134 3.87 -17.59 5.80
CA ILE A 134 5.23 -17.88 6.29
C ILE A 134 6.20 -18.30 5.16
N GLY A 135 5.86 -18.00 3.91
CA GLY A 135 6.80 -18.19 2.79
C GLY A 135 7.14 -19.65 2.52
N GLN A 136 6.16 -20.52 2.45
CA GLN A 136 6.31 -21.81 1.80
C GLN A 136 5.61 -21.75 0.46
N HIS A 137 6.38 -21.65 -0.58
CA HIS A 137 5.94 -21.93 -1.94
C HIS A 137 6.55 -23.28 -2.29
N THR A 138 5.75 -24.32 -2.10
CA THR A 138 6.00 -25.65 -2.67
C THR A 138 5.81 -25.60 -4.17
#